data_8f800b0da4af94ef4f0364728a8989b0
#
_entry.id   8f800b0da4af94ef4f0364728a8989b0
#
_cell.length_a   1.000
_cell.length_b   1.000
_cell.length_c   1.000
_cell.angle_alpha   90.00
_cell.angle_beta   90.00
_cell.angle_gamma   90.00
#
_symmetry.space_group_name_H-M   'P 1'
#
loop_
_entity.id
_entity.type
_entity.pdbx_description
1 polymer ?
#
loop_
_entity_poly.entity_id
_entity_poly.type
_entity_poly.pdbx_seq_one_letter_code
_entity_poly.pdbx_strand_id
1 'polypeptide(L)' 'MKLSEFCKLKNIKTTICIKKLKQANINATAEATLKELAAQKNSKPIDIVNLLIKN' A
#
# COMPACT_ATOMS: atom_id res chain seq x y z
N MET A 1 6.18 6.64 5.84
CA MET A 1 6.69 5.27 5.67
C MET A 1 6.47 4.83 4.23
N LYS A 2 7.51 4.36 3.59
CA LYS A 2 7.40 3.86 2.22
C LYS A 2 6.68 2.52 2.19
N LEU A 3 6.05 2.23 1.06
CA LEU A 3 5.33 0.98 0.88
C LEU A 3 6.25 -0.23 1.10
N SER A 4 7.45 -0.19 0.54
CA SER A 4 8.41 -1.30 0.70
C SER A 4 8.77 -1.53 2.17
N GLU A 5 8.94 -0.46 2.93
CA GLU A 5 9.25 -0.56 4.35
C GLU A 5 8.10 -1.20 5.12
N PHE A 6 6.87 -0.79 4.83
CA PHE A 6 5.70 -1.36 5.47
C PHE A 6 5.56 -2.85 5.16
N CYS A 7 5.71 -3.20 3.89
CA CYS A 7 5.59 -4.59 3.47
C CYS A 7 6.64 -5.46 4.14
N LYS A 8 7.86 -4.95 4.26
CA LYS A 8 8.95 -5.66 4.91
C LYS A 8 8.64 -5.93 6.39
N LEU A 9 8.07 -4.93 7.07
CA LEU A 9 7.69 -5.08 8.47
C LEU A 9 6.62 -6.14 8.66
N LYS A 10 5.75 -6.30 7.68
CA LYS A 10 4.63 -7.26 7.76
C LYS A 10 4.96 -8.59 7.09
N ASN A 11 6.21 -8.79 6.67
CA ASN A 11 6.61 -10.02 5.98
C ASN A 11 5.81 -10.29 4.71
N ILE A 12 5.45 -9.23 4.01
CA ILE A 12 4.72 -9.34 2.74
C ILE A 12 5.65 -8.89 1.63
N LYS A 13 5.64 -9.59 0.51
CA LYS A 13 6.44 -9.17 -0.65
C LYS A 13 5.90 -7.86 -1.20
N THR A 14 6.81 -6.93 -1.53
CA THR A 14 6.41 -5.64 -2.07
C THR A 14 5.59 -5.79 -3.34
N THR A 15 5.94 -6.76 -4.20
CA THR A 15 5.19 -7.01 -5.43
C THR A 15 3.74 -7.39 -5.15
N ILE A 16 3.50 -8.14 -4.07
CA ILE A 16 2.14 -8.51 -3.68
C ILE A 16 1.38 -7.28 -3.19
N CYS A 17 2.03 -6.42 -2.42
CA CYS A 17 1.42 -5.18 -1.97
C CYS A 17 0.99 -4.29 -3.14
N ILE A 18 1.89 -4.14 -4.11
CA ILE A 18 1.62 -3.35 -5.31
C ILE A 18 0.44 -3.94 -6.08
N LYS A 19 0.40 -5.26 -6.20
CA LYS A 19 -0.68 -5.94 -6.90
C LYS A 19 -2.02 -5.72 -6.21
N LYS A 20 -2.06 -5.82 -4.89
CA LYS A 20 -3.28 -5.58 -4.12
C LYS A 20 -3.80 -4.16 -4.31
N LEU A 21 -2.89 -3.19 -4.28
CA LEU A 21 -3.27 -1.79 -4.46
C LEU A 21 -3.73 -1.53 -5.88
N LYS A 22 -3.11 -2.16 -6.87
CA LYS A 22 -3.53 -2.04 -8.25
C LYS A 22 -4.96 -2.56 -8.45
N GLN A 23 -5.31 -3.64 -7.77
CA GLN A 23 -6.67 -4.18 -7.82
C GLN A 23 -7.69 -3.19 -7.24
N ALA A 24 -7.24 -2.31 -6.36
CA ALA A 24 -8.07 -1.26 -5.79
C ALA A 24 -7.97 0.06 -6.59
N ASN A 25 -7.42 0.01 -7.79
CA ASN A 25 -7.22 1.17 -8.67
C ASN A 25 -6.28 2.20 -8.09
N ILE A 26 -5.29 1.75 -7.34
CA ILE A 26 -4.26 2.62 -6.76
C ILE A 26 -2.94 2.33 -7.47
N ASN A 27 -2.33 3.38 -8.02
CA ASN A 27 -1.01 3.26 -8.62
C ASN A 27 0.03 3.31 -7.51
N ALA A 28 0.70 2.19 -7.29
CA ALA A 28 1.67 2.06 -6.20
C ALA A 28 3.04 1.69 -6.74
N THR A 29 4.07 2.23 -6.10
CA THR A 29 5.45 1.84 -6.34
C THR A 29 6.10 1.56 -4.98
N ALA A 30 7.25 0.86 -5.01
CA ALA A 30 7.96 0.54 -3.77
C ALA A 30 8.38 1.81 -3.01
N GLU A 31 8.61 2.89 -3.74
CA GLU A 31 9.06 4.16 -3.16
C GLU A 31 7.90 5.04 -2.66
N ALA A 32 6.67 4.74 -3.04
CA ALA A 32 5.52 5.54 -2.64
C ALA A 32 5.26 5.39 -1.14
N THR A 33 4.85 6.49 -0.51
CA THR A 33 4.46 6.45 0.90
C THR A 33 2.99 6.05 1.03
N LEU A 34 2.63 5.55 2.20
CA LEU A 34 1.23 5.21 2.45
C LEU A 34 0.34 6.44 2.35
N LYS A 35 0.85 7.60 2.75
CA LYS A 35 0.12 8.85 2.65
C LYS A 35 -0.19 9.20 1.20
N GLU A 36 0.80 9.04 0.32
CA GLU A 36 0.61 9.31 -1.10
C GLU A 36 -0.40 8.35 -1.72
N LEU A 37 -0.34 7.08 -1.34
CA LEU A 37 -1.28 6.08 -1.84
C LEU A 37 -2.70 6.38 -1.38
N ALA A 38 -2.86 6.80 -0.13
CA ALA A 38 -4.16 7.16 0.41
C ALA A 38 -4.73 8.40 -0.30
N ALA A 39 -3.86 9.34 -0.65
CA ALA A 39 -4.29 10.57 -1.32
C ALA A 39 -4.91 10.28 -2.69
N GLN A 40 -4.46 9.23 -3.37
CA GLN A 40 -5.02 8.87 -4.68
C GLN A 40 -6.50 8.49 -4.59
N LYS A 41 -6.92 8.01 -3.43
CA LYS A 41 -8.28 7.56 -3.20
C LYS A 41 -9.08 8.49 -2.28
N ASN A 42 -8.53 9.65 -1.93
CA ASN A 42 -9.13 10.50 -0.92
C ASN A 42 -9.39 9.74 0.38
N SER A 43 -8.49 8.83 0.70
CA SER A 43 -8.61 7.96 1.87
C SER A 43 -7.57 8.32 2.91
N LYS A 44 -7.65 7.68 4.06
CA LYS A 44 -6.66 7.83 5.10
C LYS A 44 -5.59 6.76 4.97
N PRO A 45 -4.36 6.99 5.44
CA PRO A 45 -3.32 5.96 5.39
C PRO A 45 -3.73 4.65 6.02
N ILE A 46 -4.56 4.68 7.07
CA ILE A 46 -5.03 3.45 7.71
C ILE A 46 -5.86 2.60 6.75
N ASP A 47 -6.56 3.22 5.81
CA ASP A 47 -7.33 2.48 4.82
C ASP A 47 -6.40 1.68 3.91
N ILE A 48 -5.24 2.25 3.56
CA ILE A 48 -4.24 1.55 2.76
C ILE A 48 -3.68 0.37 3.54
N VAL A 49 -3.39 0.57 4.82
CA VAL A 49 -2.90 -0.51 5.68
C VAL A 49 -3.92 -1.66 5.69
N ASN A 50 -5.19 -1.34 5.85
CA ASN A 50 -6.24 -2.36 5.88
C ASN A 50 -6.33 -3.13 4.56
N LEU A 51 -6.15 -2.46 3.43
CA LEU A 51 -6.15 -3.11 2.13
C LEU A 51 -4.98 -4.11 2.01
N LEU A 52 -3.84 -3.76 2.58
CA LEU A 52 -2.64 -4.57 2.47
C LEU A 52 -2.66 -5.79 3.38
N ILE A 53 -3.21 -5.65 4.59
CA ILE A 53 -3.23 -6.75 5.56
C ILE A 53 -4.49 -7.60 5.45
N LYS A 54 -5.51 -7.11 4.77
CA LYS A 54 -6.76 -7.85 4.59
C LYS A 54 -6.60 -8.86 3.46
N ASN A 55 -7.01 -10.07 3.69
CA ASN A 55 -6.99 -11.12 2.67
C ASN A 55 -8.23 -11.08 1.81
#